data_877b52945ec2557bc6cdfc554305d22e
#
_entry.id   877b52945ec2557bc6cdfc554305d22e
#
_cell.length_a   1.000
_cell.length_b   1.000
_cell.length_c   1.000
_cell.angle_alpha   90.00
_cell.angle_beta   90.00
_cell.angle_gamma   90.00
#
_symmetry.space_group_name_H-M   'P 1'
#
loop_
_entity.id
_entity.type
_entity.pdbx_description
1 polymer ?
#
loop_
_entity_poly.entity_id
_entity_poly.type
_entity_poly.pdbx_seq_one_letter_code
_entity_poly.pdbx_strand_id
1 'polypeptide(L)'
;MNCSSIRRAAAVLLLAATLSAPGAARSAPMVVKMATLAPEGSSWFRVLQEMGEEWRKASDGAVTLRIYPGGVAGDEDAMIRKMRVGQIQAAAITGIGLAYLEPSFYALHIPMMYASDEEFDSVRDRYAPVLERKMEEKGFVVLNWGDAGWVHFFSKAPVVTPAEAKALKLFSWSGDTNLLQLYKETGFHPVPLSTNDLLPGLQTGMVNAYSSTPLVSLAFQWFGLAPHMADLRYAPLTGATVIEKRAWEKIPPGLRPKLLEASRRAGLRLRAEIRRLNQEALDVMVKNGLNVHKVPPEVQAQWRKMVEDNYPRIRGKIMPAEAFDTVKRYRDEYRAAQRGAKSGVR
;
A
#
# COMPACT_ATOMS: atom_id res chain seq x y z
N MET A 1 86.37 -53.75 23.86
CA MET A 1 85.77 -55.03 23.43
C MET A 1 84.29 -54.85 23.35
N ASN A 2 83.72 -55.15 22.22
CA ASN A 2 82.31 -55.35 21.82
C ASN A 2 81.41 -54.18 21.78
N CYS A 3 81.15 -53.66 20.63
CA CYS A 3 80.46 -54.11 19.42
C CYS A 3 79.03 -54.60 19.69
N SER A 4 78.12 -53.81 19.19
CA SER A 4 76.97 -54.26 18.44
C SER A 4 75.80 -53.30 18.63
N SER A 5 75.35 -52.89 17.71
CA SER A 5 74.47 -53.08 16.54
C SER A 5 73.29 -52.09 16.61
N ILE A 6 73.44 -51.26 15.67
CA ILE A 6 72.39 -50.30 15.27
C ILE A 6 71.19 -51.09 14.66
N ARG A 7 70.01 -50.93 15.25
CA ARG A 7 68.78 -51.27 14.58
C ARG A 7 67.99 -49.96 14.25
N ARG A 8 67.97 -49.63 12.95
CA ARG A 8 67.19 -48.58 12.34
C ARG A 8 65.71 -49.01 12.43
N ALA A 9 64.91 -48.28 13.21
CA ALA A 9 63.47 -48.31 13.06
C ALA A 9 63.03 -47.07 12.30
N ALA A 10 62.64 -47.32 11.04
CA ALA A 10 62.05 -46.29 10.18
C ALA A 10 60.62 -46.05 10.67
N ALA A 11 60.34 -44.94 11.34
CA ALA A 11 59.02 -44.47 11.66
C ALA A 11 58.43 -43.78 10.41
N VAL A 12 57.52 -44.47 9.71
CA VAL A 12 56.70 -43.89 8.66
C VAL A 12 55.69 -42.98 9.31
N LEU A 13 55.91 -41.65 9.27
CA LEU A 13 54.90 -40.67 9.60
C LEU A 13 53.88 -40.59 8.45
N LEU A 14 52.73 -41.29 8.65
CA LEU A 14 51.52 -41.03 7.82
C LEU A 14 50.97 -39.66 8.20
N LEU A 15 51.27 -38.63 7.37
CA LEU A 15 50.65 -37.33 7.40
C LEU A 15 49.24 -37.49 6.87
N ALA A 16 48.23 -37.69 7.75
CA ALA A 16 46.84 -37.62 7.38
C ALA A 16 46.49 -36.15 7.05
N ALA A 17 46.57 -35.82 5.79
CA ALA A 17 46.03 -34.55 5.27
C ALA A 17 44.51 -34.63 5.37
N THR A 18 43.96 -34.10 6.48
CA THR A 18 42.53 -33.80 6.61
C THR A 18 42.24 -32.71 5.59
N LEU A 19 41.70 -33.07 4.43
CA LEU A 19 41.03 -32.14 3.53
C LEU A 19 39.84 -31.54 4.31
N SER A 20 40.07 -30.42 5.00
CA SER A 20 39.01 -29.53 5.44
C SER A 20 38.38 -28.96 4.17
N ALA A 21 37.28 -29.56 3.70
CA ALA A 21 36.44 -28.92 2.71
C ALA A 21 36.14 -27.51 3.21
N PRO A 22 36.39 -26.47 2.40
CA PRO A 22 35.98 -25.14 2.80
C PRO A 22 34.47 -25.16 3.00
N GLY A 23 34.02 -25.22 4.24
CA GLY A 23 32.62 -24.98 4.58
C GLY A 23 32.28 -23.67 3.93
N ALA A 24 31.37 -23.69 2.96
CA ALA A 24 30.88 -22.48 2.31
C ALA A 24 30.50 -21.49 3.41
N ALA A 25 31.35 -20.49 3.63
CA ALA A 25 31.08 -19.44 4.58
C ALA A 25 29.74 -18.83 4.18
N ARG A 26 28.68 -19.17 4.92
CA ARG A 26 27.36 -18.55 4.71
C ARG A 26 27.55 -17.07 4.99
N SER A 27 27.51 -16.26 3.95
CA SER A 27 27.48 -14.80 4.12
C SER A 27 26.36 -14.44 5.09
N ALA A 28 26.60 -13.46 5.94
CA ALA A 28 25.56 -12.96 6.86
C ALA A 28 24.26 -12.65 6.10
N PRO A 29 23.09 -12.99 6.65
CA PRO A 29 21.83 -12.76 6.00
C PRO A 29 21.67 -11.28 5.61
N MET A 30 21.22 -11.03 4.39
CA MET A 30 20.83 -9.68 3.97
C MET A 30 19.50 -9.33 4.65
N VAL A 31 19.52 -8.31 5.52
CA VAL A 31 18.32 -7.81 6.18
C VAL A 31 17.74 -6.66 5.36
N VAL A 32 16.55 -6.85 4.79
CA VAL A 32 15.77 -5.78 4.16
C VAL A 32 14.88 -5.14 5.22
N LYS A 33 15.16 -3.89 5.55
CA LYS A 33 14.34 -3.09 6.46
C LYS A 33 13.15 -2.51 5.69
N MET A 34 11.94 -2.80 6.16
CA MET A 34 10.68 -2.36 5.54
C MET A 34 9.86 -1.56 6.54
N ALA A 35 9.27 -0.45 6.11
CA ALA A 35 8.36 0.35 6.93
C ALA A 35 6.93 0.33 6.37
N THR A 36 5.95 0.54 7.25
CA THR A 36 4.54 0.67 6.87
C THR A 36 3.75 1.42 7.94
N LEU A 37 2.66 2.08 7.53
CA LEU A 37 1.66 2.63 8.46
C LEU A 37 0.75 1.55 9.05
N ALA A 38 0.67 0.37 8.42
CA ALA A 38 -0.17 -0.73 8.90
C ALA A 38 0.13 -1.04 10.37
N PRO A 39 -0.86 -0.96 11.28
CA PRO A 39 -0.68 -1.25 12.68
C PRO A 39 -0.28 -2.71 12.90
N GLU A 40 0.47 -2.96 13.97
CA GLU A 40 0.75 -4.32 14.41
C GLU A 40 -0.57 -5.09 14.66
N GLY A 41 -0.62 -6.34 14.24
CA GLY A 41 -1.83 -7.17 14.34
C GLY A 41 -2.89 -6.93 13.25
N SER A 42 -2.75 -5.89 12.41
CA SER A 42 -3.64 -5.69 11.26
C SER A 42 -3.46 -6.77 10.18
N SER A 43 -4.48 -6.93 9.31
CA SER A 43 -4.41 -7.89 8.19
C SER A 43 -3.26 -7.58 7.24
N TRP A 44 -3.00 -6.29 6.96
CA TRP A 44 -1.86 -5.87 6.14
C TRP A 44 -0.53 -6.26 6.76
N PHE A 45 -0.37 -6.02 8.07
CA PHE A 45 0.87 -6.37 8.77
C PHE A 45 1.11 -7.88 8.77
N ARG A 46 0.08 -8.70 9.03
CA ARG A 46 0.18 -10.17 8.95
C ARG A 46 0.63 -10.64 7.57
N VAL A 47 0.04 -10.10 6.49
CA VAL A 47 0.46 -10.46 5.11
C VAL A 47 1.92 -10.10 4.84
N LEU A 48 2.39 -8.96 5.35
CA LEU A 48 3.81 -8.60 5.23
C LEU A 48 4.72 -9.52 6.04
N GLN A 49 4.30 -9.98 7.23
CA GLN A 49 5.03 -10.98 8.01
C GLN A 49 5.11 -12.33 7.29
N GLU A 50 3.98 -12.80 6.75
CA GLU A 50 3.93 -14.03 5.95
C GLU A 50 4.83 -13.93 4.71
N MET A 51 4.81 -12.80 4.01
CA MET A 51 5.72 -12.54 2.90
C MET A 51 7.18 -12.61 3.35
N GLY A 52 7.52 -12.06 4.51
CA GLY A 52 8.86 -12.14 5.09
C GLY A 52 9.30 -13.56 5.39
N GLU A 53 8.40 -14.40 5.91
CA GLU A 53 8.65 -15.82 6.13
C GLU A 53 8.81 -16.60 4.81
N GLU A 54 8.01 -16.30 3.79
CA GLU A 54 8.18 -16.89 2.46
C GLU A 54 9.53 -16.48 1.85
N TRP A 55 9.97 -15.24 2.02
CA TRP A 55 11.28 -14.77 1.58
C TRP A 55 12.41 -15.54 2.28
N ARG A 56 12.33 -15.66 3.60
CA ARG A 56 13.31 -16.41 4.40
C ARG A 56 13.41 -17.86 3.94
N LYS A 57 12.27 -18.53 3.71
CA LYS A 57 12.22 -19.91 3.22
C LYS A 57 12.77 -20.04 1.80
N ALA A 58 12.34 -19.18 0.89
CA ALA A 58 12.74 -19.21 -0.53
C ALA A 58 14.23 -18.90 -0.75
N SER A 59 14.88 -18.26 0.22
CA SER A 59 16.30 -17.88 0.18
C SER A 59 17.18 -18.69 1.12
N ASP A 60 16.66 -19.76 1.78
CA ASP A 60 17.37 -20.51 2.81
C ASP A 60 17.96 -19.61 3.90
N GLY A 61 17.24 -18.55 4.24
CA GLY A 61 17.63 -17.56 5.24
C GLY A 61 18.63 -16.51 4.76
N ALA A 62 19.02 -16.52 3.49
CA ALA A 62 19.97 -15.55 2.93
C ALA A 62 19.39 -14.13 2.86
N VAL A 63 18.05 -13.99 2.72
CA VAL A 63 17.33 -12.70 2.70
C VAL A 63 16.19 -12.74 3.73
N THR A 64 16.16 -11.75 4.60
CA THR A 64 15.12 -11.62 5.64
C THR A 64 14.51 -10.23 5.62
N LEU A 65 13.23 -10.11 6.02
CA LEU A 65 12.55 -8.84 6.21
C LEU A 65 12.53 -8.45 7.69
N ARG A 66 12.88 -7.19 7.97
CA ARG A 66 12.63 -6.54 9.26
C ARG A 66 11.60 -5.45 9.07
N ILE A 67 10.38 -5.67 9.58
CA ILE A 67 9.25 -4.79 9.35
C ILE A 67 9.10 -3.83 10.54
N TYR A 68 8.87 -2.54 10.25
CA TYR A 68 8.61 -1.46 11.19
C TYR A 68 7.15 -1.00 10.97
N PRO A 69 6.19 -1.49 11.78
CA PRO A 69 4.76 -1.23 11.63
C PRO A 69 4.34 0.11 12.24
N GLY A 70 3.08 0.51 12.02
CA GLY A 70 2.39 1.57 12.74
C GLY A 70 3.01 2.96 12.61
N GLY A 71 3.76 3.20 11.53
CA GLY A 71 4.35 4.52 11.29
C GLY A 71 5.53 4.88 12.19
N VAL A 72 6.16 3.91 12.89
CA VAL A 72 7.37 4.17 13.73
C VAL A 72 8.55 4.73 12.93
N ALA A 73 8.53 4.53 11.61
CA ALA A 73 9.49 5.14 10.70
C ALA A 73 9.08 6.55 10.20
N GLY A 74 8.01 7.10 10.72
CA GLY A 74 7.36 8.33 10.24
C GLY A 74 6.23 8.03 9.26
N ASP A 75 5.61 9.07 8.72
CA ASP A 75 4.58 8.93 7.70
C ASP A 75 5.20 8.57 6.32
N GLU A 76 4.39 8.29 5.31
CA GLU A 76 4.82 7.71 4.03
C GLU A 76 5.85 8.58 3.30
N ASP A 77 5.73 9.90 3.35
CA ASP A 77 6.73 10.83 2.82
C ASP A 77 8.09 10.70 3.54
N ALA A 78 8.07 10.51 4.86
CA ALA A 78 9.28 10.25 5.65
C ALA A 78 9.88 8.87 5.33
N MET A 79 9.05 7.85 5.11
CA MET A 79 9.51 6.52 4.68
C MET A 79 10.23 6.62 3.33
N ILE A 80 9.65 7.36 2.37
CA ILE A 80 10.24 7.57 1.05
C ILE A 80 11.59 8.30 1.15
N ARG A 81 11.69 9.35 1.97
CA ARG A 81 12.97 10.02 2.23
C ARG A 81 14.01 9.06 2.82
N LYS A 82 13.60 8.21 3.78
CA LYS A 82 14.49 7.20 4.40
C LYS A 82 14.91 6.11 3.42
N MET A 83 14.06 5.74 2.47
CA MET A 83 14.44 4.82 1.39
C MET A 83 15.52 5.45 0.50
N ARG A 84 15.32 6.70 0.05
CA ARG A 84 16.28 7.41 -0.82
C ARG A 84 17.67 7.53 -0.23
N VAL A 85 17.78 7.63 1.11
CA VAL A 85 19.08 7.69 1.82
C VAL A 85 19.53 6.33 2.36
N GLY A 86 18.81 5.24 2.04
CA GLY A 86 19.20 3.87 2.37
C GLY A 86 19.02 3.48 3.85
N GLN A 87 18.33 4.28 4.68
CA GLN A 87 18.03 3.93 6.07
C GLN A 87 17.06 2.76 6.18
N ILE A 88 16.09 2.69 5.28
CA ILE A 88 15.24 1.53 5.01
C ILE A 88 15.33 1.18 3.52
N GLN A 89 15.04 -0.05 3.15
CA GLN A 89 15.16 -0.53 1.78
C GLN A 89 13.81 -0.69 1.09
N ALA A 90 12.75 -0.89 1.86
CA ALA A 90 11.41 -1.14 1.35
C ALA A 90 10.34 -0.40 2.16
N ALA A 91 9.18 -0.21 1.56
CA ALA A 91 8.01 0.29 2.26
C ALA A 91 6.72 -0.31 1.65
N ALA A 92 5.74 -0.60 2.51
CA ALA A 92 4.37 -0.88 2.09
C ALA A 92 3.55 0.38 2.38
N ILE A 93 3.18 1.08 1.30
CA ILE A 93 2.60 2.42 1.33
C ILE A 93 1.37 2.51 0.44
N THR A 94 0.52 3.49 0.71
CA THR A 94 -0.67 3.76 -0.10
C THR A 94 -0.33 4.31 -1.48
N GLY A 95 -1.29 4.30 -2.41
CA GLY A 95 -1.12 4.91 -3.71
C GLY A 95 -0.89 6.42 -3.65
N ILE A 96 -1.36 7.07 -2.57
CA ILE A 96 -1.06 8.48 -2.30
C ILE A 96 0.44 8.63 -1.97
N GLY A 97 0.98 7.78 -1.10
CA GLY A 97 2.42 7.72 -0.83
C GLY A 97 3.23 7.39 -2.08
N LEU A 98 2.79 6.43 -2.90
CA LEU A 98 3.44 6.09 -4.17
C LEU A 98 3.46 7.26 -5.16
N ALA A 99 2.43 8.11 -5.12
CA ALA A 99 2.35 9.29 -5.98
C ALA A 99 3.46 10.33 -5.72
N TYR A 100 4.11 10.31 -4.55
CA TYR A 100 5.34 11.11 -4.32
C TYR A 100 6.52 10.63 -5.16
N LEU A 101 6.53 9.35 -5.50
CA LEU A 101 7.56 8.77 -6.36
C LEU A 101 7.17 8.94 -7.83
N GLU A 102 5.89 8.70 -8.14
CA GLU A 102 5.34 8.75 -9.49
C GLU A 102 3.87 9.23 -9.47
N PRO A 103 3.59 10.50 -9.84
CA PRO A 103 2.23 11.07 -9.75
C PRO A 103 1.16 10.33 -10.54
N SER A 104 1.53 9.46 -11.49
CA SER A 104 0.55 8.65 -12.23
C SER A 104 -0.22 7.67 -11.33
N PHE A 105 0.24 7.39 -10.10
CA PHE A 105 -0.49 6.57 -9.14
C PHE A 105 -1.82 7.21 -8.70
N TYR A 106 -1.94 8.53 -8.68
CA TYR A 106 -3.21 9.20 -8.40
C TYR A 106 -4.33 8.77 -9.35
N ALA A 107 -4.01 8.30 -10.56
CA ALA A 107 -5.01 7.89 -11.55
C ALA A 107 -5.89 6.73 -11.08
N LEU A 108 -5.39 5.89 -10.16
CA LEU A 108 -6.17 4.82 -9.53
C LEU A 108 -7.10 5.33 -8.41
N HIS A 109 -6.90 6.56 -7.93
CA HIS A 109 -7.61 7.15 -6.78
C HIS A 109 -8.53 8.31 -7.17
N ILE A 110 -8.84 8.47 -8.47
CA ILE A 110 -9.72 9.56 -8.93
C ILE A 110 -11.12 9.35 -8.31
N PRO A 111 -11.63 10.34 -7.56
CA PRO A 111 -12.92 10.20 -6.91
C PRO A 111 -14.05 9.95 -7.91
N MET A 112 -15.00 9.10 -7.54
CA MET A 112 -16.20 8.75 -8.31
C MET A 112 -15.92 8.24 -9.76
N MET A 113 -14.66 7.90 -10.06
CA MET A 113 -14.25 7.41 -11.39
C MET A 113 -14.83 6.01 -11.66
N TYR A 114 -14.87 5.15 -10.65
CA TYR A 114 -15.26 3.75 -10.75
C TYR A 114 -16.57 3.50 -10.03
N ALA A 115 -17.39 2.58 -10.58
CA ALA A 115 -18.71 2.27 -10.04
C ALA A 115 -18.75 0.95 -9.25
N SER A 116 -17.83 0.02 -9.49
CA SER A 116 -17.77 -1.28 -8.84
C SER A 116 -16.33 -1.76 -8.64
N ASP A 117 -16.19 -2.81 -7.82
CA ASP A 117 -14.92 -3.49 -7.60
C ASP A 117 -14.37 -4.11 -8.89
N GLU A 118 -15.24 -4.73 -9.70
CA GLU A 118 -14.87 -5.41 -10.96
C GLU A 118 -14.38 -4.40 -12.01
N GLU A 119 -15.04 -3.24 -12.08
CA GLU A 119 -14.63 -2.14 -12.95
C GLU A 119 -13.25 -1.62 -12.55
N PHE A 120 -13.07 -1.37 -11.25
CA PHE A 120 -11.78 -0.92 -10.71
C PHE A 120 -10.68 -1.94 -10.93
N ASP A 121 -10.95 -3.22 -10.63
CA ASP A 121 -9.99 -4.32 -10.83
C ASP A 121 -9.53 -4.41 -12.29
N SER A 122 -10.48 -4.34 -13.23
CA SER A 122 -10.17 -4.38 -14.66
C SER A 122 -9.25 -3.22 -15.08
N VAL A 123 -9.51 -2.00 -14.60
CA VAL A 123 -8.69 -0.83 -14.91
C VAL A 123 -7.31 -0.94 -14.26
N ARG A 124 -7.26 -1.29 -12.95
CA ARG A 124 -6.00 -1.43 -12.21
C ARG A 124 -5.10 -2.49 -12.85
N ASP A 125 -5.62 -3.66 -13.15
CA ASP A 125 -4.82 -4.78 -13.67
C ASP A 125 -4.23 -4.46 -15.05
N ARG A 126 -4.92 -3.65 -15.84
CA ARG A 126 -4.41 -3.14 -17.13
C ARG A 126 -3.39 -2.02 -16.97
N TYR A 127 -3.54 -1.20 -15.92
CA TYR A 127 -2.68 -0.03 -15.71
C TYR A 127 -1.45 -0.34 -14.85
N ALA A 128 -1.50 -1.35 -13.99
CA ALA A 128 -0.41 -1.75 -13.11
C ALA A 128 0.94 -1.95 -13.82
N PRO A 129 1.04 -2.65 -14.99
CA PRO A 129 2.31 -2.78 -15.69
C PRO A 129 2.93 -1.45 -16.17
N VAL A 130 2.09 -0.45 -16.44
CA VAL A 130 2.55 0.90 -16.80
C VAL A 130 3.18 1.57 -15.57
N LEU A 131 2.51 1.48 -14.42
CA LEU A 131 3.00 2.05 -13.16
C LEU A 131 4.27 1.35 -12.68
N GLU A 132 4.35 0.01 -12.81
CA GLU A 132 5.55 -0.75 -12.44
C GLU A 132 6.78 -0.31 -13.23
N ARG A 133 6.66 -0.10 -14.55
CA ARG A 133 7.76 0.43 -15.38
C ARG A 133 8.16 1.83 -14.95
N LYS A 134 7.19 2.72 -14.75
CA LYS A 134 7.47 4.09 -14.28
C LYS A 134 8.17 4.10 -12.92
N MET A 135 7.80 3.21 -12.02
CA MET A 135 8.49 3.04 -10.73
C MET A 135 9.92 2.53 -10.91
N GLU A 136 10.14 1.61 -11.84
CA GLU A 136 11.49 1.12 -12.12
C GLU A 136 12.40 2.22 -12.66
N GLU A 137 11.88 3.10 -13.52
CA GLU A 137 12.58 4.30 -14.00
C GLU A 137 12.93 5.28 -12.87
N LYS A 138 12.11 5.31 -11.81
CA LYS A 138 12.36 6.11 -10.58
C LYS A 138 13.29 5.42 -9.58
N GLY A 139 13.79 4.22 -9.89
CA GLY A 139 14.70 3.47 -9.04
C GLY A 139 14.01 2.62 -7.96
N PHE A 140 12.77 2.21 -8.18
CA PHE A 140 12.01 1.35 -7.27
C PHE A 140 11.41 0.14 -8.00
N VAL A 141 11.36 -0.99 -7.33
CA VAL A 141 10.70 -2.22 -7.82
C VAL A 141 9.42 -2.42 -7.03
N VAL A 142 8.30 -2.59 -7.72
CA VAL A 142 7.03 -2.96 -7.11
C VAL A 142 7.03 -4.46 -6.83
N LEU A 143 6.95 -4.84 -5.56
CA LEU A 143 6.97 -6.24 -5.13
C LEU A 143 5.57 -6.86 -5.19
N ASN A 144 4.56 -6.13 -4.75
CA ASN A 144 3.15 -6.51 -4.84
C ASN A 144 2.26 -5.28 -4.80
N TRP A 145 1.02 -5.50 -5.19
CA TRP A 145 -0.09 -4.54 -5.03
C TRP A 145 -0.92 -4.92 -3.81
N GLY A 146 -1.37 -3.91 -3.09
CA GLY A 146 -2.27 -4.03 -1.95
C GLY A 146 -3.52 -3.20 -2.15
N ASP A 147 -4.62 -3.65 -1.54
CA ASP A 147 -5.88 -2.92 -1.50
C ASP A 147 -6.27 -2.61 -0.06
N ALA A 148 -7.04 -1.55 0.14
CA ALA A 148 -7.63 -1.21 1.42
C ALA A 148 -9.16 -1.07 1.35
N GLY A 149 -9.73 -1.10 0.15
CA GLY A 149 -11.18 -1.00 -0.10
C GLY A 149 -11.62 0.37 -0.56
N TRP A 150 -12.92 0.67 -0.39
CA TRP A 150 -13.50 1.95 -0.79
C TRP A 150 -13.42 2.96 0.34
N VAL A 151 -13.05 4.17 -0.02
CA VAL A 151 -13.05 5.32 0.86
C VAL A 151 -14.47 5.85 1.04
N HIS A 152 -14.84 6.11 2.30
CA HIS A 152 -16.07 6.75 2.75
C HIS A 152 -15.73 7.98 3.57
N PHE A 153 -16.69 8.89 3.76
CA PHE A 153 -16.55 10.01 4.69
C PHE A 153 -17.03 9.62 6.07
N PHE A 154 -16.20 9.87 7.07
CA PHE A 154 -16.51 9.72 8.49
C PHE A 154 -16.50 11.10 9.17
N SER A 155 -17.41 11.33 10.12
CA SER A 155 -17.56 12.64 10.75
C SER A 155 -18.16 12.55 12.14
N LYS A 156 -17.96 13.62 12.95
CA LYS A 156 -18.57 13.76 14.28
C LYS A 156 -20.06 14.06 14.24
N ALA A 157 -20.56 14.60 13.14
CA ALA A 157 -21.99 14.88 12.90
C ALA A 157 -22.41 14.23 11.58
N PRO A 158 -23.70 13.90 11.39
CA PRO A 158 -24.19 13.33 10.14
C PRO A 158 -23.81 14.19 8.94
N VAL A 159 -23.32 13.55 7.89
CA VAL A 159 -22.97 14.18 6.60
C VAL A 159 -23.42 13.27 5.47
N VAL A 160 -24.17 13.82 4.54
CA VAL A 160 -24.70 13.11 3.37
C VAL A 160 -24.38 13.86 2.08
N THR A 161 -24.50 15.19 2.10
CA THR A 161 -24.33 16.05 0.91
C THR A 161 -22.91 16.61 0.78
N PRO A 162 -22.48 16.99 -0.45
CA PRO A 162 -21.21 17.69 -0.66
C PRO A 162 -21.11 19.01 0.11
N ALA A 163 -22.24 19.73 0.26
CA ALA A 163 -22.27 21.01 0.98
C ALA A 163 -21.97 20.83 2.47
N GLU A 164 -22.57 19.81 3.11
CA GLU A 164 -22.28 19.46 4.50
C GLU A 164 -20.83 19.03 4.69
N ALA A 165 -20.28 18.22 3.78
CA ALA A 165 -18.89 17.77 3.85
C ALA A 165 -17.90 18.96 3.74
N LYS A 166 -18.20 19.95 2.90
CA LYS A 166 -17.37 21.15 2.75
C LYS A 166 -17.33 22.01 4.02
N ALA A 167 -18.37 21.98 4.85
CA ALA A 167 -18.42 22.73 6.10
C ALA A 167 -17.55 22.14 7.21
N LEU A 168 -16.99 20.94 7.01
CA LEU A 168 -16.23 20.23 8.03
C LEU A 168 -14.74 20.59 8.01
N LYS A 169 -14.10 20.49 9.17
CA LYS A 169 -12.64 20.47 9.31
C LYS A 169 -12.15 19.07 8.90
N LEU A 170 -11.91 18.91 7.60
CA LEU A 170 -11.57 17.62 7.01
C LEU A 170 -10.08 17.32 7.20
N PHE A 171 -9.77 16.18 7.80
CA PHE A 171 -8.40 15.68 7.78
C PHE A 171 -7.88 15.58 6.34
N SER A 172 -6.71 16.12 6.11
CA SER A 172 -5.94 15.93 4.87
C SER A 172 -4.52 15.58 5.25
N TRP A 173 -3.94 14.65 4.54
CA TRP A 173 -2.59 14.21 4.83
C TRP A 173 -1.58 15.33 4.55
N SER A 174 -0.78 15.69 5.58
CA SER A 174 0.14 16.84 5.54
C SER A 174 1.19 16.75 4.44
N GLY A 175 1.53 15.54 4.08
CA GLY A 175 2.46 15.27 3.01
C GLY A 175 1.91 15.54 1.61
N ASP A 176 0.59 15.50 1.37
CA ASP A 176 -0.01 15.69 0.04
C ASP A 176 -0.42 17.16 -0.21
N THR A 177 0.54 17.98 -0.56
CA THR A 177 0.32 19.41 -0.83
C THR A 177 -0.59 19.67 -2.04
N ASN A 178 -0.58 18.79 -3.03
CA ASN A 178 -1.39 18.92 -4.22
C ASN A 178 -2.87 18.67 -3.91
N LEU A 179 -3.18 17.59 -3.20
CA LEU A 179 -4.53 17.28 -2.79
C LEU A 179 -5.05 18.31 -1.78
N LEU A 180 -4.19 18.76 -0.85
CA LEU A 180 -4.51 19.83 0.10
C LEU A 180 -4.94 21.11 -0.64
N GLN A 181 -4.20 21.51 -1.67
CA GLN A 181 -4.52 22.68 -2.48
C GLN A 181 -5.83 22.48 -3.26
N LEU A 182 -6.03 21.30 -3.86
CA LEU A 182 -7.26 20.97 -4.58
C LEU A 182 -8.49 21.06 -3.65
N TYR A 183 -8.41 20.53 -2.44
CA TYR A 183 -9.50 20.61 -1.45
C TYR A 183 -9.85 22.08 -1.11
N LYS A 184 -8.84 22.95 -0.87
CA LYS A 184 -9.06 24.37 -0.63
C LYS A 184 -9.74 25.06 -1.82
N GLU A 185 -9.25 24.81 -3.03
CA GLU A 185 -9.80 25.38 -4.27
C GLU A 185 -11.23 24.93 -4.57
N THR A 186 -11.63 23.76 -4.04
CA THR A 186 -12.96 23.18 -4.24
C THR A 186 -13.92 23.49 -3.08
N GLY A 187 -13.48 24.34 -2.13
CA GLY A 187 -14.29 24.86 -1.03
C GLY A 187 -14.38 23.94 0.18
N PHE A 188 -13.50 22.94 0.31
CA PHE A 188 -13.33 22.19 1.56
C PHE A 188 -12.41 22.95 2.52
N HIS A 189 -12.48 22.58 3.81
CA HIS A 189 -11.58 23.09 4.85
C HIS A 189 -10.61 21.98 5.31
N PRO A 190 -9.59 21.68 4.51
CA PRO A 190 -8.63 20.63 4.87
C PRO A 190 -7.69 21.10 5.98
N VAL A 191 -7.49 20.24 6.97
CA VAL A 191 -6.52 20.41 8.06
C VAL A 191 -5.39 19.41 7.87
N PRO A 192 -4.17 19.86 7.55
CA PRO A 192 -3.04 18.96 7.30
C PRO A 192 -2.50 18.38 8.61
N LEU A 193 -2.54 17.06 8.72
CA LEU A 193 -2.00 16.29 9.84
C LEU A 193 -1.26 15.05 9.32
N SER A 194 -0.40 14.48 10.16
CA SER A 194 0.11 13.12 9.92
C SER A 194 -0.96 12.09 10.23
N THR A 195 -0.79 10.88 9.71
CA THR A 195 -1.73 9.77 9.99
C THR A 195 -1.85 9.49 11.49
N ASN A 196 -0.74 9.54 12.23
CA ASN A 196 -0.73 9.29 13.67
C ASN A 196 -1.35 10.43 14.49
N ASP A 197 -1.43 11.64 13.92
CA ASP A 197 -2.03 12.81 14.58
C ASP A 197 -3.56 12.90 14.37
N LEU A 198 -4.14 12.04 13.51
CA LEU A 198 -5.58 12.08 13.25
C LEU A 198 -6.39 11.76 14.50
N LEU A 199 -6.03 10.72 15.27
CA LEU A 199 -6.77 10.39 16.51
C LEU A 199 -6.72 11.53 17.54
N PRO A 200 -5.56 12.09 17.90
CA PRO A 200 -5.48 13.29 18.74
C PRO A 200 -6.23 14.50 18.15
N GLY A 201 -6.16 14.70 16.84
CA GLY A 201 -6.86 15.76 16.13
C GLY A 201 -8.39 15.65 16.24
N LEU A 202 -8.92 14.43 16.18
CA LEU A 202 -10.33 14.15 16.43
C LEU A 202 -10.69 14.40 17.91
N GLN A 203 -9.87 13.97 18.86
CA GLN A 203 -10.11 14.17 20.30
C GLN A 203 -10.22 15.65 20.64
N THR A 204 -9.29 16.46 20.16
CA THR A 204 -9.23 17.91 20.45
C THR A 204 -10.21 18.74 19.62
N GLY A 205 -10.84 18.17 18.59
CA GLY A 205 -11.70 18.91 17.65
C GLY A 205 -10.92 19.78 16.65
N MET A 206 -9.62 19.56 16.49
CA MET A 206 -8.81 20.16 15.43
C MET A 206 -9.34 19.74 14.07
N VAL A 207 -9.75 18.47 13.93
CA VAL A 207 -10.55 17.94 12.83
C VAL A 207 -11.84 17.34 13.37
N ASN A 208 -12.88 17.31 12.53
CA ASN A 208 -14.16 16.70 12.86
C ASN A 208 -14.66 15.73 11.77
N ALA A 209 -13.85 15.52 10.75
CA ALA A 209 -14.11 14.56 9.67
C ALA A 209 -12.81 14.04 9.04
N TYR A 210 -12.89 12.86 8.46
CA TYR A 210 -11.85 12.25 7.65
C TYR A 210 -12.47 11.37 6.57
N SER A 211 -11.69 11.07 5.54
CA SER A 211 -12.04 10.07 4.51
C SER A 211 -11.13 8.84 4.66
N SER A 212 -11.73 7.66 4.72
CA SER A 212 -11.00 6.40 4.88
C SER A 212 -11.85 5.19 4.50
N THR A 213 -11.24 4.00 4.51
CA THR A 213 -11.99 2.75 4.35
C THR A 213 -12.47 2.24 5.71
N PRO A 214 -13.54 1.42 5.77
CA PRO A 214 -14.02 0.83 7.03
C PRO A 214 -12.92 0.09 7.78
N LEU A 215 -12.15 -0.73 7.07
CA LEU A 215 -11.08 -1.52 7.69
C LEU A 215 -9.95 -0.66 8.28
N VAL A 216 -9.55 0.41 7.60
CA VAL A 216 -8.55 1.37 8.13
C VAL A 216 -9.12 2.11 9.34
N SER A 217 -10.36 2.61 9.24
CA SER A 217 -11.04 3.32 10.32
C SER A 217 -11.15 2.46 11.60
N LEU A 218 -11.45 1.18 11.44
CA LEU A 218 -11.48 0.21 12.56
C LEU A 218 -10.07 -0.03 13.12
N ALA A 219 -9.08 -0.30 12.26
CA ALA A 219 -7.72 -0.64 12.68
C ALA A 219 -7.05 0.48 13.49
N PHE A 220 -7.32 1.75 13.16
CA PHE A 220 -6.84 2.93 13.88
C PHE A 220 -7.83 3.45 14.94
N GLN A 221 -9.00 2.81 15.11
CA GLN A 221 -10.05 3.18 16.07
C GLN A 221 -10.60 4.61 15.92
N TRP A 222 -10.52 5.19 14.72
CA TRP A 222 -10.96 6.56 14.47
C TRP A 222 -12.48 6.71 14.53
N PHE A 223 -13.22 5.67 14.15
CA PHE A 223 -14.69 5.69 14.11
C PHE A 223 -15.33 6.00 15.47
N GLY A 224 -14.67 5.62 16.58
CA GLY A 224 -15.17 5.91 17.94
C GLY A 224 -15.29 7.40 18.27
N LEU A 225 -14.51 8.24 17.55
CA LEU A 225 -14.52 9.71 17.71
C LEU A 225 -15.27 10.43 16.57
N ALA A 226 -15.60 9.73 15.49
CA ALA A 226 -16.37 10.23 14.37
C ALA A 226 -17.40 9.15 13.97
N PRO A 227 -18.48 9.00 14.76
CA PRO A 227 -19.40 7.85 14.70
C PRO A 227 -20.45 7.95 13.59
N HIS A 228 -20.26 8.78 12.58
CA HIS A 228 -21.15 8.89 11.42
C HIS A 228 -20.36 8.60 10.14
N MET A 229 -20.89 7.75 9.27
CA MET A 229 -20.32 7.41 7.97
C MET A 229 -21.35 7.64 6.85
N ALA A 230 -20.96 8.34 5.79
CA ALA A 230 -21.75 8.40 4.56
C ALA A 230 -21.53 7.09 3.76
N ASP A 231 -22.61 6.40 3.41
CA ASP A 231 -22.57 5.22 2.53
C ASP A 231 -22.38 5.65 1.07
N LEU A 232 -21.21 6.17 0.80
CA LEU A 232 -20.78 6.64 -0.51
C LEU A 232 -19.41 6.06 -0.84
N ARG A 233 -19.31 5.26 -1.86
CA ARG A 233 -18.03 4.80 -2.41
C ARG A 233 -17.36 5.95 -3.16
N TYR A 234 -16.49 6.70 -2.45
CA TYR A 234 -15.91 7.92 -2.99
C TYR A 234 -14.73 7.64 -3.93
N ALA A 235 -13.78 6.83 -3.50
CA ALA A 235 -12.64 6.40 -4.31
C ALA A 235 -12.13 5.05 -3.80
N PRO A 236 -11.51 4.21 -4.63
CA PRO A 236 -10.76 3.06 -4.13
C PRO A 236 -9.48 3.53 -3.43
N LEU A 237 -9.05 2.84 -2.39
CA LEU A 237 -7.76 3.01 -1.76
C LEU A 237 -6.91 1.79 -2.02
N THR A 238 -5.84 1.96 -2.77
CA THR A 238 -4.85 0.92 -3.04
C THR A 238 -3.48 1.34 -2.55
N GLY A 239 -2.54 0.44 -2.62
CA GLY A 239 -1.15 0.70 -2.34
C GLY A 239 -0.26 -0.37 -2.98
N ALA A 240 1.01 -0.31 -2.66
CA ALA A 240 1.96 -1.34 -3.07
C ALA A 240 3.09 -1.46 -2.04
N THR A 241 3.70 -2.63 -2.03
CA THR A 241 5.00 -2.81 -1.40
C THR A 241 6.07 -2.54 -2.44
N VAL A 242 6.97 -1.61 -2.15
CA VAL A 242 8.07 -1.22 -3.04
C VAL A 242 9.40 -1.42 -2.34
N ILE A 243 10.42 -1.74 -3.12
CA ILE A 243 11.81 -1.83 -2.68
C ILE A 243 12.70 -0.95 -3.55
N GLU A 244 13.69 -0.29 -2.97
CA GLU A 244 14.69 0.45 -3.72
C GLU A 244 15.47 -0.48 -4.66
N LYS A 245 15.60 -0.10 -5.94
CA LYS A 245 16.21 -0.93 -6.98
C LYS A 245 17.64 -1.34 -6.63
N ARG A 246 18.45 -0.42 -6.04
CA ARG A 246 19.79 -0.74 -5.59
C ARG A 246 19.81 -1.82 -4.50
N ALA A 247 18.84 -1.83 -3.59
CA ALA A 247 18.73 -2.87 -2.58
C ALA A 247 18.27 -4.19 -3.19
N TRP A 248 17.32 -4.13 -4.13
CA TRP A 248 16.86 -5.30 -4.89
C TRP A 248 17.99 -5.96 -5.69
N GLU A 249 18.83 -5.16 -6.32
CA GLU A 249 19.95 -5.63 -7.13
C GLU A 249 21.08 -6.27 -6.32
N LYS A 250 21.18 -5.99 -5.01
CA LYS A 250 22.10 -6.70 -4.09
C LYS A 250 21.64 -8.12 -3.77
N ILE A 251 20.37 -8.45 -3.96
CA ILE A 251 19.86 -9.81 -3.83
C ILE A 251 20.39 -10.65 -4.99
N PRO A 252 20.92 -11.86 -4.73
CA PRO A 252 21.42 -12.75 -5.79
C PRO A 252 20.39 -12.91 -6.92
N PRO A 253 20.79 -12.81 -8.20
CA PRO A 253 19.86 -12.85 -9.34
C PRO A 253 18.94 -14.05 -9.36
N GLY A 254 19.44 -15.24 -8.96
CA GLY A 254 18.65 -16.48 -8.92
C GLY A 254 17.57 -16.51 -7.84
N LEU A 255 17.63 -15.64 -6.81
CA LEU A 255 16.62 -15.55 -5.76
C LEU A 255 15.51 -14.55 -6.12
N ARG A 256 15.81 -13.48 -6.87
CA ARG A 256 14.87 -12.39 -7.15
C ARG A 256 13.53 -12.86 -7.72
N PRO A 257 13.47 -13.78 -8.72
CA PRO A 257 12.18 -14.25 -9.22
C PRO A 257 11.34 -14.95 -8.15
N LYS A 258 11.96 -15.77 -7.29
CA LYS A 258 11.27 -16.49 -6.21
C LYS A 258 10.72 -15.54 -5.17
N LEU A 259 11.50 -14.51 -4.78
CA LEU A 259 11.07 -13.51 -3.81
C LEU A 259 9.97 -12.61 -4.38
N LEU A 260 10.05 -12.24 -5.65
CA LEU A 260 9.02 -11.47 -6.33
C LEU A 260 7.71 -12.26 -6.42
N GLU A 261 7.78 -13.55 -6.78
CA GLU A 261 6.61 -14.42 -6.82
C GLU A 261 5.96 -14.58 -5.45
N ALA A 262 6.75 -14.79 -4.38
CA ALA A 262 6.25 -14.83 -3.00
C ALA A 262 5.54 -13.51 -2.62
N SER A 263 6.12 -12.38 -2.99
CA SER A 263 5.51 -11.06 -2.76
C SER A 263 4.19 -10.89 -3.51
N ARG A 264 4.14 -11.27 -4.78
CA ARG A 264 2.91 -11.20 -5.59
C ARG A 264 1.80 -12.08 -5.03
N ARG A 265 2.13 -13.31 -4.59
CA ARG A 265 1.14 -14.17 -3.90
C ARG A 265 0.59 -13.53 -2.63
N ALA A 266 1.44 -12.89 -1.83
CA ALA A 266 1.01 -12.17 -0.63
C ALA A 266 0.01 -11.05 -0.97
N GLY A 267 0.28 -10.24 -1.98
CA GLY A 267 -0.64 -9.20 -2.45
C GLY A 267 -1.97 -9.76 -2.96
N LEU A 268 -1.94 -10.87 -3.72
CA LEU A 268 -3.15 -11.52 -4.22
C LEU A 268 -4.03 -12.08 -3.08
N ARG A 269 -3.42 -12.66 -2.04
CA ARG A 269 -4.15 -13.10 -0.84
C ARG A 269 -4.86 -11.94 -0.15
N LEU A 270 -4.15 -10.85 0.08
CA LEU A 270 -4.75 -9.66 0.69
C LEU A 270 -5.91 -9.12 -0.16
N ARG A 271 -5.71 -8.99 -1.47
CA ARG A 271 -6.76 -8.53 -2.39
C ARG A 271 -8.02 -9.40 -2.35
N ALA A 272 -7.86 -10.72 -2.29
CA ALA A 272 -9.00 -11.65 -2.23
C ALA A 272 -9.85 -11.47 -0.96
N GLU A 273 -9.22 -11.08 0.16
CA GLU A 273 -9.88 -10.96 1.45
C GLU A 273 -10.40 -9.55 1.75
N ILE A 274 -9.83 -8.52 1.13
CA ILE A 274 -10.03 -7.14 1.55
C ILE A 274 -11.50 -6.70 1.54
N ARG A 275 -12.29 -7.18 0.60
CA ARG A 275 -13.73 -6.85 0.50
C ARG A 275 -14.50 -7.41 1.68
N ARG A 276 -14.24 -8.68 2.02
CA ARG A 276 -14.83 -9.34 3.18
C ARG A 276 -14.41 -8.64 4.48
N LEU A 277 -13.12 -8.33 4.63
CA LEU A 277 -12.59 -7.65 5.81
C LEU A 277 -13.17 -6.24 5.99
N ASN A 278 -13.43 -5.49 4.91
CA ASN A 278 -14.10 -4.19 5.00
C ASN A 278 -15.56 -4.33 5.45
N GLN A 279 -16.28 -5.35 4.97
CA GLN A 279 -17.65 -5.60 5.42
C GLN A 279 -17.68 -6.00 6.90
N GLU A 280 -16.80 -6.90 7.31
CA GLU A 280 -16.69 -7.30 8.72
C GLU A 280 -16.31 -6.11 9.62
N ALA A 281 -15.41 -5.25 9.16
CA ALA A 281 -15.05 -4.04 9.88
C ALA A 281 -16.25 -3.10 10.04
N LEU A 282 -17.04 -2.93 8.99
CA LEU A 282 -18.26 -2.13 9.03
C LEU A 282 -19.27 -2.71 10.04
N ASP A 283 -19.49 -4.02 10.01
CA ASP A 283 -20.42 -4.71 10.92
C ASP A 283 -19.97 -4.55 12.39
N VAL A 284 -18.65 -4.66 12.65
CA VAL A 284 -18.07 -4.44 13.98
C VAL A 284 -18.28 -2.99 14.42
N MET A 285 -18.00 -2.01 13.55
CA MET A 285 -18.17 -0.60 13.87
C MET A 285 -19.62 -0.23 14.15
N VAL A 286 -20.57 -0.77 13.36
CA VAL A 286 -22.02 -0.56 13.58
C VAL A 286 -22.45 -1.10 14.94
N LYS A 287 -22.02 -2.32 15.32
CA LYS A 287 -22.28 -2.89 16.64
C LYS A 287 -21.70 -2.04 17.77
N ASN A 288 -20.68 -1.23 17.50
CA ASN A 288 -20.02 -0.35 18.45
C ASN A 288 -20.40 1.14 18.26
N GLY A 289 -21.55 1.41 17.66
CA GLY A 289 -22.15 2.76 17.65
C GLY A 289 -21.90 3.59 16.39
N LEU A 290 -21.32 3.03 15.32
CA LEU A 290 -21.25 3.74 14.05
C LEU A 290 -22.63 3.85 13.42
N ASN A 291 -23.00 5.07 13.02
CA ASN A 291 -24.23 5.37 12.30
C ASN A 291 -23.94 5.52 10.81
N VAL A 292 -24.44 4.60 10.01
CA VAL A 292 -24.29 4.61 8.55
C VAL A 292 -25.45 5.35 7.90
N HIS A 293 -25.16 6.42 7.17
CA HIS A 293 -26.14 7.26 6.50
C HIS A 293 -26.21 6.89 5.02
N LYS A 294 -27.36 6.41 4.56
CA LYS A 294 -27.61 6.15 3.14
C LYS A 294 -27.54 7.48 2.37
N VAL A 295 -26.81 7.49 1.28
CA VAL A 295 -26.74 8.61 0.34
C VAL A 295 -27.74 8.37 -0.80
N PRO A 296 -28.83 9.16 -0.90
CA PRO A 296 -29.82 8.99 -1.95
C PRO A 296 -29.24 9.19 -3.37
N PRO A 297 -29.80 8.57 -4.41
CA PRO A 297 -29.26 8.64 -5.77
C PRO A 297 -29.08 10.07 -6.31
N GLU A 298 -30.01 10.98 -5.99
CA GLU A 298 -29.94 12.39 -6.37
C GLU A 298 -28.79 13.12 -5.67
N VAL A 299 -28.45 12.73 -4.44
CA VAL A 299 -27.29 13.27 -3.71
C VAL A 299 -26.00 12.65 -4.21
N GLN A 300 -26.00 11.36 -4.56
CA GLN A 300 -24.86 10.75 -5.25
C GLN A 300 -24.55 11.43 -6.57
N ALA A 301 -25.58 11.85 -7.31
CA ALA A 301 -25.42 12.64 -8.53
C ALA A 301 -24.79 14.02 -8.27
N GLN A 302 -25.12 14.68 -7.15
CA GLN A 302 -24.47 15.94 -6.73
C GLN A 302 -22.98 15.72 -6.43
N TRP A 303 -22.63 14.66 -5.70
CA TRP A 303 -21.25 14.29 -5.45
C TRP A 303 -20.48 14.04 -6.75
N ARG A 304 -21.07 13.27 -7.65
CA ARG A 304 -20.47 12.95 -8.96
C ARG A 304 -20.24 14.23 -9.76
N LYS A 305 -21.26 15.08 -9.87
CA LYS A 305 -21.14 16.35 -10.59
C LYS A 305 -20.03 17.22 -10.00
N MET A 306 -19.98 17.37 -8.66
CA MET A 306 -18.94 18.16 -8.00
C MET A 306 -17.54 17.64 -8.35
N VAL A 307 -17.35 16.32 -8.37
CA VAL A 307 -16.05 15.72 -8.70
C VAL A 307 -15.72 15.88 -10.17
N GLU A 308 -16.67 15.61 -11.08
CA GLU A 308 -16.47 15.70 -12.53
C GLU A 308 -16.20 17.15 -12.98
N ASP A 309 -16.83 18.15 -12.37
CA ASP A 309 -16.54 19.56 -12.61
C ASP A 309 -15.08 19.94 -12.24
N ASN A 310 -14.42 19.13 -11.40
CA ASN A 310 -13.03 19.31 -10.98
C ASN A 310 -12.02 18.41 -11.72
N TYR A 311 -12.47 17.51 -12.60
CA TYR A 311 -11.56 16.69 -13.41
C TYR A 311 -10.55 17.52 -14.24
N PRO A 312 -10.88 18.70 -14.81
CA PRO A 312 -9.90 19.54 -15.48
C PRO A 312 -8.76 20.04 -14.56
N ARG A 313 -9.04 20.17 -13.23
CA ARG A 313 -8.02 20.54 -12.23
C ARG A 313 -7.18 19.35 -11.81
N ILE A 314 -7.77 18.16 -11.81
CA ILE A 314 -7.06 16.90 -11.46
C ILE A 314 -6.14 16.51 -12.63
N ARG A 315 -6.69 16.51 -13.85
CA ARG A 315 -5.97 16.17 -15.09
C ARG A 315 -4.89 17.22 -15.40
N GLY A 316 -3.65 16.81 -15.40
CA GLY A 316 -2.49 17.65 -15.73
C GLY A 316 -1.92 18.48 -14.57
N LYS A 317 -2.65 18.64 -13.43
CA LYS A 317 -2.15 19.35 -12.26
C LYS A 317 -1.79 18.41 -11.11
N ILE A 318 -2.70 17.49 -10.75
CA ILE A 318 -2.45 16.50 -9.68
C ILE A 318 -1.70 15.30 -10.24
N MET A 319 -2.04 14.88 -11.45
CA MET A 319 -1.41 13.76 -12.15
C MET A 319 -1.17 14.11 -13.62
N PRO A 320 -0.26 13.41 -14.32
CA PRO A 320 -0.11 13.56 -15.77
C PRO A 320 -1.44 13.35 -16.50
N ALA A 321 -1.72 14.22 -17.49
CA ALA A 321 -2.96 14.13 -18.28
C ALA A 321 -3.12 12.76 -18.95
N GLU A 322 -2.02 12.18 -19.45
CA GLU A 322 -1.98 10.84 -20.03
C GLU A 322 -2.45 9.76 -19.05
N ALA A 323 -2.05 9.84 -17.77
CA ALA A 323 -2.46 8.89 -16.73
C ALA A 323 -3.98 8.95 -16.51
N PHE A 324 -4.53 10.15 -16.38
CA PHE A 324 -5.97 10.36 -16.26
C PHE A 324 -6.73 9.80 -17.48
N ASP A 325 -6.29 10.17 -18.69
CA ASP A 325 -6.96 9.77 -19.94
C ASP A 325 -6.88 8.25 -20.14
N THR A 326 -5.77 7.61 -19.75
CA THR A 326 -5.58 6.17 -19.88
C THR A 326 -6.55 5.41 -18.99
N VAL A 327 -6.65 5.74 -17.69
CA VAL A 327 -7.57 5.03 -16.79
C VAL A 327 -9.03 5.30 -17.16
N LYS A 328 -9.35 6.53 -17.59
CA LYS A 328 -10.69 6.87 -18.09
C LYS A 328 -11.04 6.02 -19.31
N ARG A 329 -10.14 5.90 -20.27
CA ARG A 329 -10.34 5.06 -21.47
C ARG A 329 -10.53 3.60 -21.09
N TYR A 330 -9.71 3.02 -20.20
CA TYR A 330 -9.85 1.63 -19.75
C TYR A 330 -11.20 1.39 -19.08
N ARG A 331 -11.66 2.33 -18.25
CA ARG A 331 -12.99 2.29 -17.66
C ARG A 331 -14.09 2.31 -18.72
N ASP A 332 -14.00 3.22 -19.69
CA ASP A 332 -15.03 3.38 -20.71
C ASP A 332 -15.12 2.14 -21.63
N GLU A 333 -13.99 1.53 -21.94
CA GLU A 333 -13.90 0.26 -22.68
C GLU A 333 -14.55 -0.89 -21.88
N TYR A 334 -14.27 -0.99 -20.57
CA TYR A 334 -14.93 -1.97 -19.70
C TYR A 334 -16.46 -1.80 -19.71
N ARG A 335 -16.93 -0.57 -19.54
CA ARG A 335 -18.38 -0.26 -19.57
C ARG A 335 -19.01 -0.60 -20.92
N ALA A 336 -18.33 -0.34 -22.01
CA ALA A 336 -18.82 -0.69 -23.37
C ALA A 336 -18.94 -2.22 -23.53
N ALA A 337 -17.94 -2.98 -23.09
CA ALA A 337 -17.96 -4.44 -23.14
C ALA A 337 -19.13 -5.03 -22.32
N GLN A 338 -19.38 -4.48 -21.11
CA GLN A 338 -20.49 -4.92 -20.26
C GLN A 338 -21.87 -4.63 -20.88
N ARG A 339 -22.04 -3.49 -21.59
CA ARG A 339 -23.27 -3.18 -22.31
C ARG A 339 -23.49 -4.13 -23.49
N GLY A 340 -22.44 -4.44 -24.24
CA GLY A 340 -22.50 -5.38 -25.35
C GLY A 340 -22.89 -6.79 -24.90
N ALA A 341 -22.31 -7.27 -23.79
CA ALA A 341 -22.63 -8.58 -23.21
C ALA A 341 -24.12 -8.68 -22.78
N LYS A 342 -24.69 -7.60 -22.21
CA LYS A 342 -26.10 -7.56 -21.80
C LYS A 342 -27.08 -7.48 -22.99
N SER A 343 -26.65 -6.91 -24.12
CA SER A 343 -27.47 -6.82 -25.33
C SER A 343 -27.46 -8.08 -26.19
N GLY A 344 -26.44 -8.92 -26.07
CA GLY A 344 -26.31 -10.18 -26.81
C GLY A 344 -27.01 -11.40 -26.16
N VAL A 345 -27.63 -11.22 -24.99
CA VAL A 345 -28.36 -12.27 -24.22
C VAL A 345 -29.89 -12.13 -24.37
N ARG A 346 -30.37 -11.29 -25.30
CA ARG A 346 -31.80 -11.16 -25.61
C ARG A 346 -32.17 -11.90 -26.88
#